data_c03867c84caca52fdcf46050887042bc
#
_entry.id   c03867c84caca52fdcf46050887042bc
#
_cell.length_a   1.000
_cell.length_b   1.000
_cell.length_c   1.000
_cell.angle_alpha   90.00
_cell.angle_beta   90.00
_cell.angle_gamma   90.00
#
_symmetry.space_group_name_H-M   'P 1'
#
loop_
_entity.id
_entity.type
_entity.pdbx_description
1 polymer ?
#
loop_
_entity_poly.entity_id
_entity_poly.type
_entity_poly.pdbx_seq_one_letter_code
_entity_poly.pdbx_strand_id
1 'polypeptide(L)'
;MKKIAFVATAYIKNYDGISVYTENLLLEFLKQIQDQDISVDIYTGSSVIELLKNRISKENLLNEKISIKSVNDSKFISKILDLNFQLIKNAKYDLIFMSNFMPTVFLASKTLKVIHDFSVNNFSELYSKGYLKYHNMLLSYAKYFDHAIGYISNTTLADLNKFHKINPSNKKLLHLQNGIPFKVKNYERPSDEQSLEKYKKRDLSFLVVGRINKHKGFDRILEFCEYFDKTENINSFDSVTLNIVGKQTDETTQIFKDLNLQNIKLVFHGFLSDEDLNPLYIKSHFCLFLSRNEGYGIPLVEAMWFKSIPIISNISIFDEIMTNEYPKFDDKTNYTSSIVEFVNKIFDDITYLKKQKEFIETIVLNEQTGYEKAAKNLVKFIEKL
;
A
#
# COMPACT_ATOMS: atom_id res chain seq x y z
N MET A 1 -23.69 -15.55 19.26
CA MET A 1 -22.80 -14.38 19.03
C MET A 1 -21.37 -14.88 18.89
N LYS A 2 -20.74 -14.64 17.74
CA LYS A 2 -19.32 -14.96 17.53
C LYS A 2 -18.44 -13.85 18.09
N LYS A 3 -17.32 -14.21 18.72
CA LYS A 3 -16.38 -13.26 19.32
C LYS A 3 -15.06 -13.22 18.55
N ILE A 4 -14.69 -12.05 18.05
CA ILE A 4 -13.51 -11.85 17.20
C ILE A 4 -12.51 -10.94 17.91
N ALA A 5 -11.24 -11.34 17.92
CA ALA A 5 -10.16 -10.41 18.21
C ALA A 5 -9.61 -9.85 16.90
N PHE A 6 -9.74 -8.54 16.69
CA PHE A 6 -9.11 -7.85 15.57
C PHE A 6 -7.81 -7.17 16.04
N VAL A 7 -6.67 -7.74 15.68
CA VAL A 7 -5.36 -7.23 16.08
C VAL A 7 -4.90 -6.17 15.10
N ALA A 8 -5.06 -4.90 15.49
CA ALA A 8 -4.70 -3.71 14.73
C ALA A 8 -3.40 -3.05 15.23
N THR A 9 -2.48 -3.83 15.80
CA THR A 9 -1.21 -3.30 16.35
C THR A 9 -0.22 -2.80 15.29
N ALA A 10 -0.53 -3.00 14.01
CA ALA A 10 0.18 -2.39 12.88
C ALA A 10 -0.28 -0.94 12.59
N TYR A 11 -1.42 -0.53 13.16
CA TYR A 11 -1.87 0.86 13.07
C TYR A 11 -0.94 1.74 13.90
N ILE A 12 -0.29 2.70 13.26
CA ILE A 12 0.72 3.57 13.86
C ILE A 12 0.49 5.04 13.44
N LYS A 13 1.01 5.97 14.24
CA LYS A 13 0.83 7.41 14.01
C LYS A 13 1.41 7.89 12.67
N ASN A 14 2.57 7.36 12.29
CA ASN A 14 3.20 7.65 11.00
C ASN A 14 2.78 6.58 10.00
N TYR A 15 1.68 6.80 9.31
CA TYR A 15 1.06 5.90 8.38
C TYR A 15 2.05 5.28 7.37
N ASP A 16 2.24 3.97 7.45
CA ASP A 16 2.83 3.17 6.38
C ASP A 16 1.73 2.36 5.66
N GLY A 17 2.08 1.66 4.60
CA GLY A 17 1.11 0.89 3.82
C GLY A 17 0.34 -0.15 4.64
N ILE A 18 0.97 -0.77 5.65
CA ILE A 18 0.31 -1.76 6.53
C ILE A 18 -0.67 -1.07 7.47
N SER A 19 -0.32 0.13 7.95
CA SER A 19 -1.19 0.96 8.78
C SER A 19 -2.45 1.38 8.02
N VAL A 20 -2.27 1.86 6.77
CA VAL A 20 -3.37 2.20 5.86
C VAL A 20 -4.27 0.99 5.60
N TYR A 21 -3.69 -0.16 5.30
CA TYR A 21 -4.43 -1.41 5.11
C TYR A 21 -5.25 -1.79 6.35
N THR A 22 -4.61 -1.76 7.53
CA THR A 22 -5.24 -2.14 8.80
C THR A 22 -6.46 -1.29 9.10
N GLU A 23 -6.35 0.03 8.95
CA GLU A 23 -7.46 0.96 9.17
C GLU A 23 -8.61 0.70 8.20
N ASN A 24 -8.31 0.66 6.90
CA ASN A 24 -9.34 0.55 5.87
C ASN A 24 -10.09 -0.79 5.94
N LEU A 25 -9.37 -1.90 6.14
CA LEU A 25 -10.02 -3.20 6.33
C LEU A 25 -10.85 -3.25 7.61
N LEU A 26 -10.35 -2.67 8.72
CA LEU A 26 -11.10 -2.61 9.97
C LEU A 26 -12.40 -1.83 9.80
N LEU A 27 -12.36 -0.64 9.21
CA LEU A 27 -13.55 0.20 9.00
C LEU A 27 -14.58 -0.52 8.11
N GLU A 28 -14.16 -1.13 7.01
CA GLU A 28 -15.07 -1.90 6.15
C GLU A 28 -15.62 -3.14 6.84
N PHE A 29 -14.80 -3.84 7.61
CA PHE A 29 -15.24 -4.99 8.40
C PHE A 29 -16.31 -4.59 9.42
N LEU A 30 -16.08 -3.51 10.17
CA LEU A 30 -17.04 -3.00 11.14
C LEU A 30 -18.35 -2.57 10.49
N LYS A 31 -18.33 -1.94 9.31
CA LYS A 31 -19.54 -1.60 8.54
C LYS A 31 -20.36 -2.84 8.21
N GLN A 32 -19.72 -3.91 7.79
CA GLN A 32 -20.42 -5.12 7.34
C GLN A 32 -21.00 -5.97 8.45
N ILE A 33 -20.50 -5.83 9.69
CA ILE A 33 -21.00 -6.63 10.84
C ILE A 33 -22.01 -5.89 11.71
N GLN A 34 -22.42 -4.65 11.37
CA GLN A 34 -23.32 -3.86 12.23
C GLN A 34 -24.60 -4.61 12.62
N ASP A 35 -25.22 -5.27 11.65
CA ASP A 35 -26.47 -6.03 11.82
C ASP A 35 -26.24 -7.52 12.09
N GLN A 36 -24.98 -7.93 12.32
CA GLN A 36 -24.63 -9.33 12.56
C GLN A 36 -24.45 -9.62 14.06
N ASP A 37 -24.60 -10.89 14.41
CA ASP A 37 -24.37 -11.38 15.78
C ASP A 37 -22.87 -11.67 16.01
N ILE A 38 -22.04 -10.62 15.83
CA ILE A 38 -20.59 -10.64 15.97
C ILE A 38 -20.16 -9.54 16.94
N SER A 39 -19.34 -9.89 17.94
CA SER A 39 -18.66 -8.93 18.82
C SER A 39 -17.17 -8.87 18.49
N VAL A 40 -16.57 -7.69 18.61
CA VAL A 40 -15.17 -7.47 18.23
C VAL A 40 -14.38 -6.77 19.34
N ASP A 41 -13.32 -7.41 19.79
CA ASP A 41 -12.29 -6.80 20.62
C ASP A 41 -11.15 -6.32 19.70
N ILE A 42 -10.96 -5.01 19.56
CA ILE A 42 -9.91 -4.42 18.73
C ILE A 42 -8.68 -4.15 19.59
N TYR A 43 -7.55 -4.79 19.26
CA TYR A 43 -6.28 -4.60 19.95
C TYR A 43 -5.38 -3.64 19.19
N THR A 44 -5.06 -2.50 19.78
CA THR A 44 -4.21 -1.47 19.15
C THR A 44 -3.16 -0.94 20.13
N GLY A 45 -2.10 -0.31 19.61
CA GLY A 45 -1.05 0.28 20.43
C GLY A 45 -1.57 1.39 21.35
N SER A 46 -1.03 1.47 22.57
CA SER A 46 -1.39 2.50 23.55
C SER A 46 -1.16 3.93 23.02
N SER A 47 -0.14 4.11 22.16
CA SER A 47 0.21 5.40 21.57
C SER A 47 -0.80 5.92 20.53
N VAL A 48 -1.67 5.08 19.99
CA VAL A 48 -2.61 5.40 18.91
C VAL A 48 -4.07 5.06 19.20
N ILE A 49 -4.38 4.60 20.40
CA ILE A 49 -5.73 4.14 20.76
C ILE A 49 -6.79 5.23 20.57
N GLU A 50 -6.54 6.46 21.01
CA GLU A 50 -7.48 7.56 20.86
C GLU A 50 -7.64 7.99 19.40
N LEU A 51 -6.56 7.94 18.61
CA LEU A 51 -6.61 8.21 17.18
C LEU A 51 -7.53 7.21 16.46
N LEU A 52 -7.36 5.91 16.72
CA LEU A 52 -8.18 4.86 16.12
C LEU A 52 -9.64 4.96 16.60
N LYS A 53 -9.87 5.22 17.87
CA LYS A 53 -11.20 5.40 18.44
C LYS A 53 -11.95 6.57 17.79
N ASN A 54 -11.28 7.71 17.64
CA ASN A 54 -11.83 8.87 16.94
C ASN A 54 -12.15 8.55 15.48
N ARG A 55 -11.29 7.76 14.82
CA ARG A 55 -11.49 7.37 13.43
C ARG A 55 -12.74 6.49 13.26
N ILE A 56 -12.91 5.48 14.10
CA ILE A 56 -14.08 4.60 14.12
C ILE A 56 -15.36 5.37 14.45
N SER A 57 -15.27 6.31 15.43
CA SER A 57 -16.41 7.15 15.84
C SER A 57 -16.88 8.08 14.72
N LYS A 58 -15.98 8.66 13.93
CA LYS A 58 -16.32 9.52 12.77
C LYS A 58 -17.16 8.79 11.72
N GLU A 59 -17.00 7.49 11.61
CA GLU A 59 -17.79 6.64 10.69
C GLU A 59 -19.07 6.08 11.35
N ASN A 60 -19.39 6.46 12.60
CA ASN A 60 -20.51 5.95 13.38
C ASN A 60 -20.52 4.42 13.58
N LEU A 61 -19.33 3.81 13.73
CA LEU A 61 -19.15 2.36 13.81
C LEU A 61 -18.97 1.84 15.24
N LEU A 62 -18.89 2.71 16.26
CA LEU A 62 -18.83 2.29 17.65
C LEU A 62 -20.22 1.93 18.18
N ASN A 63 -20.35 0.73 18.75
CA ASN A 63 -21.54 0.26 19.44
C ASN A 63 -21.15 -0.65 20.60
N GLU A 64 -22.11 -1.20 21.33
CA GLU A 64 -21.91 -2.07 22.51
C GLU A 64 -21.18 -3.40 22.20
N LYS A 65 -21.18 -3.85 20.94
CA LYS A 65 -20.49 -5.08 20.51
C LYS A 65 -19.01 -4.83 20.20
N ILE A 66 -18.54 -3.57 20.19
CA ILE A 66 -17.18 -3.19 19.84
C ILE A 66 -16.41 -2.69 21.04
N SER A 67 -15.32 -3.35 21.38
CA SER A 67 -14.41 -2.96 22.47
C SER A 67 -13.00 -2.67 21.92
N ILE A 68 -12.39 -1.54 22.33
CA ILE A 68 -11.03 -1.20 21.94
C ILE A 68 -10.10 -1.39 23.14
N LYS A 69 -9.07 -2.20 22.96
CA LYS A 69 -8.11 -2.61 24.00
C LYS A 69 -6.72 -2.10 23.68
N SER A 70 -6.08 -1.53 24.69
CA SER A 70 -4.72 -1.00 24.60
C SER A 70 -3.69 -2.11 24.74
N VAL A 71 -2.68 -2.12 23.87
CA VAL A 71 -1.48 -2.97 23.94
C VAL A 71 -0.27 -2.08 24.19
N ASN A 72 0.61 -2.49 25.09
CA ASN A 72 1.85 -1.78 25.36
C ASN A 72 2.77 -1.83 24.13
N ASP A 73 2.96 -0.70 23.46
CA ASP A 73 3.76 -0.57 22.26
C ASP A 73 5.06 0.22 22.47
N SER A 74 5.50 0.39 23.72
CA SER A 74 6.74 1.08 24.06
C SER A 74 7.99 0.45 23.41
N LYS A 75 8.02 -0.89 23.31
CA LYS A 75 9.06 -1.67 22.61
C LYS A 75 8.44 -2.85 21.90
N PHE A 76 9.10 -3.34 20.84
CA PHE A 76 8.63 -4.47 20.04
C PHE A 76 8.36 -5.74 20.88
N ILE A 77 9.28 -6.10 21.79
CA ILE A 77 9.12 -7.27 22.67
C ILE A 77 7.96 -7.06 23.65
N SER A 78 7.84 -5.88 24.27
CA SER A 78 6.75 -5.55 25.19
C SER A 78 5.39 -5.67 24.50
N LYS A 79 5.29 -5.21 23.27
CA LYS A 79 4.10 -5.32 22.42
C LYS A 79 3.69 -6.77 22.18
N ILE A 80 4.65 -7.64 21.84
CA ILE A 80 4.38 -9.07 21.61
C ILE A 80 3.93 -9.74 22.91
N LEU A 81 4.62 -9.51 24.01
CA LEU A 81 4.32 -10.14 25.30
C LEU A 81 2.94 -9.71 25.83
N ASP A 82 2.67 -8.40 25.84
CA ASP A 82 1.40 -7.88 26.33
C ASP A 82 0.22 -8.32 25.46
N LEU A 83 0.35 -8.25 24.13
CA LEU A 83 -0.68 -8.75 23.22
C LEU A 83 -1.01 -10.22 23.49
N ASN A 84 0.02 -11.10 23.54
CA ASN A 84 -0.19 -12.53 23.76
C ASN A 84 -0.81 -12.80 25.15
N PHE A 85 -0.35 -12.11 26.18
CA PHE A 85 -0.92 -12.22 27.53
C PHE A 85 -2.41 -11.83 27.54
N GLN A 86 -2.77 -10.72 26.91
CA GLN A 86 -4.16 -10.27 26.85
C GLN A 86 -5.03 -11.22 26.01
N LEU A 87 -4.54 -11.75 24.88
CA LEU A 87 -5.27 -12.72 24.07
C LEU A 87 -5.53 -14.03 24.83
N ILE A 88 -4.56 -14.50 25.63
CA ILE A 88 -4.71 -15.70 26.48
C ILE A 88 -5.69 -15.42 27.63
N LYS A 89 -5.54 -14.27 28.32
CA LYS A 89 -6.36 -13.92 29.47
C LYS A 89 -7.82 -13.68 29.11
N ASN A 90 -8.10 -13.03 28.00
CA ASN A 90 -9.46 -12.64 27.59
C ASN A 90 -10.24 -13.78 26.92
N ALA A 91 -9.68 -14.98 26.92
CA ALA A 91 -10.26 -16.27 26.57
C ALA A 91 -10.78 -16.47 25.14
N LYS A 92 -11.68 -17.37 24.94
CA LYS A 92 -12.07 -18.05 23.71
C LYS A 92 -12.62 -17.07 22.66
N TYR A 93 -11.78 -16.65 21.72
CA TYR A 93 -12.21 -16.07 20.48
C TYR A 93 -12.53 -17.18 19.45
N ASP A 94 -13.56 -16.97 18.66
CA ASP A 94 -13.83 -17.82 17.49
C ASP A 94 -12.77 -17.61 16.41
N LEU A 95 -12.24 -16.37 16.31
CA LEU A 95 -11.13 -16.02 15.44
C LEU A 95 -10.29 -14.90 16.06
N ILE A 96 -8.97 -15.07 15.98
CA ILE A 96 -7.99 -13.99 16.14
C ILE A 96 -7.50 -13.61 14.76
N PHE A 97 -7.97 -12.46 14.27
CA PHE A 97 -7.54 -11.87 13.02
C PHE A 97 -6.38 -10.91 13.25
N MET A 98 -5.30 -11.04 12.48
CA MET A 98 -4.13 -10.19 12.52
C MET A 98 -3.91 -9.52 11.18
N SER A 99 -4.01 -8.20 11.14
CA SER A 99 -3.81 -7.41 9.92
C SER A 99 -2.36 -7.40 9.42
N ASN A 100 -1.44 -7.89 10.23
CA ASN A 100 -0.03 -8.06 9.89
C ASN A 100 0.54 -9.36 10.47
N PHE A 101 1.77 -9.67 10.08
CA PHE A 101 2.44 -10.89 10.45
C PHE A 101 3.17 -10.71 11.80
N MET A 102 2.55 -11.09 12.90
CA MET A 102 3.13 -11.03 14.25
C MET A 102 3.22 -12.41 14.89
N PRO A 103 4.23 -12.64 15.77
CA PRO A 103 4.33 -13.88 16.52
C PRO A 103 3.19 -14.00 17.52
N THR A 104 2.53 -15.15 17.50
CA THR A 104 1.55 -15.57 18.51
C THR A 104 1.99 -16.89 19.11
N VAL A 105 1.75 -17.08 20.39
CA VAL A 105 2.21 -18.26 21.12
C VAL A 105 1.01 -19.04 21.63
N PHE A 106 0.90 -20.33 21.24
CA PHE A 106 -0.04 -21.32 21.81
C PHE A 106 -1.46 -20.83 22.08
N LEU A 107 -2.07 -20.15 21.12
CA LEU A 107 -3.45 -19.70 21.26
C LEU A 107 -4.41 -20.87 20.99
N ALA A 108 -5.35 -21.07 21.92
CA ALA A 108 -6.42 -22.06 21.73
C ALA A 108 -7.43 -21.65 20.65
N SER A 109 -7.46 -20.38 20.29
CA SER A 109 -8.36 -19.82 19.27
C SER A 109 -7.80 -20.00 17.87
N LYS A 110 -8.69 -20.09 16.87
CA LYS A 110 -8.31 -20.08 15.46
C LYS A 110 -7.63 -18.74 15.11
N THR A 111 -6.57 -18.79 14.32
CA THR A 111 -5.80 -17.59 13.90
C THR A 111 -5.81 -17.43 12.40
N LEU A 112 -5.93 -16.18 11.94
CA LEU A 112 -5.75 -15.76 10.55
C LEU A 112 -4.81 -14.56 10.54
N LYS A 113 -3.69 -14.69 9.83
CA LYS A 113 -2.68 -13.63 9.68
C LYS A 113 -2.57 -13.21 8.23
N VAL A 114 -2.42 -11.90 7.99
CA VAL A 114 -2.28 -11.35 6.64
C VAL A 114 -0.81 -11.16 6.29
N ILE A 115 -0.44 -11.63 5.12
CA ILE A 115 0.88 -11.42 4.51
C ILE A 115 0.74 -10.31 3.46
N HIS A 116 1.61 -9.30 3.55
CA HIS A 116 1.58 -8.13 2.66
C HIS A 116 2.52 -8.26 1.48
N ASP A 117 3.75 -8.74 1.70
CA ASP A 117 4.73 -8.91 0.64
C ASP A 117 5.83 -9.92 1.04
N PHE A 118 6.71 -10.18 0.11
CA PHE A 118 7.90 -11.00 0.26
C PHE A 118 9.19 -10.22 -0.05
N SER A 119 9.20 -8.91 0.19
CA SER A 119 10.38 -8.05 -0.04
C SER A 119 11.62 -8.59 0.66
N VAL A 120 11.45 -9.13 1.88
CA VAL A 120 12.54 -9.75 2.67
C VAL A 120 13.16 -10.95 1.96
N ASN A 121 12.36 -11.73 1.24
CA ASN A 121 12.82 -12.91 0.53
C ASN A 121 13.32 -12.57 -0.89
N ASN A 122 12.64 -11.66 -1.58
CA ASN A 122 12.98 -11.25 -2.95
C ASN A 122 14.26 -10.38 -3.00
N PHE A 123 14.58 -9.67 -1.91
CA PHE A 123 15.77 -8.81 -1.77
C PHE A 123 16.54 -9.12 -0.48
N SER A 124 16.85 -10.42 -0.30
CA SER A 124 17.47 -10.92 0.91
C SER A 124 18.82 -10.25 1.22
N GLU A 125 19.52 -9.77 0.20
CA GLU A 125 20.79 -9.05 0.30
C GLU A 125 20.68 -7.69 1.04
N LEU A 126 19.49 -7.11 1.09
CA LEU A 126 19.24 -5.83 1.77
C LEU A 126 18.85 -5.99 3.25
N TYR A 127 18.73 -7.24 3.71
CA TYR A 127 18.34 -7.56 5.08
C TYR A 127 19.40 -8.36 5.81
N SER A 128 19.49 -8.21 7.13
CA SER A 128 20.37 -9.04 7.91
C SER A 128 19.95 -10.52 7.87
N LYS A 129 20.92 -11.42 7.88
CA LYS A 129 20.66 -12.88 7.89
C LYS A 129 19.76 -13.30 9.07
N GLY A 130 19.91 -12.63 10.23
CA GLY A 130 19.08 -12.87 11.40
C GLY A 130 17.62 -12.48 11.17
N TYR A 131 17.37 -11.33 10.54
CA TYR A 131 16.01 -10.87 10.21
C TYR A 131 15.34 -11.77 9.17
N LEU A 132 16.07 -12.17 8.13
CA LEU A 132 15.57 -13.14 7.13
C LEU A 132 15.18 -14.47 7.77
N LYS A 133 16.04 -15.02 8.65
CA LYS A 133 15.76 -16.26 9.39
C LYS A 133 14.52 -16.11 10.28
N TYR A 134 14.42 -15.02 11.02
CA TYR A 134 13.26 -14.72 11.85
C TYR A 134 11.97 -14.63 11.03
N HIS A 135 11.98 -13.90 9.92
CA HIS A 135 10.83 -13.75 9.01
C HIS A 135 10.37 -15.12 8.47
N ASN A 136 11.30 -15.93 7.97
CA ASN A 136 11.00 -17.25 7.45
C ASN A 136 10.50 -18.23 8.54
N MET A 137 10.98 -18.08 9.77
CA MET A 137 10.48 -18.85 10.91
C MET A 137 9.01 -18.50 11.21
N LEU A 138 8.64 -17.21 11.18
CA LEU A 138 7.25 -16.78 11.37
C LEU A 138 6.33 -17.34 10.28
N LEU A 139 6.77 -17.30 9.02
CA LEU A 139 6.00 -17.85 7.89
C LEU A 139 5.84 -19.38 8.00
N SER A 140 6.89 -20.07 8.43
CA SER A 140 6.83 -21.50 8.70
C SER A 140 5.87 -21.83 9.85
N TYR A 141 5.90 -21.00 10.92
CA TYR A 141 4.95 -21.13 12.02
C TYR A 141 3.49 -20.99 11.51
N ALA A 142 3.20 -19.98 10.72
CA ALA A 142 1.87 -19.78 10.17
C ALA A 142 1.42 -20.94 9.27
N LYS A 143 2.33 -21.48 8.47
CA LYS A 143 2.06 -22.66 7.64
C LYS A 143 1.55 -23.83 8.44
N TYR A 144 2.09 -24.08 9.62
CA TYR A 144 1.77 -25.27 10.41
C TYR A 144 0.71 -25.03 11.48
N PHE A 145 0.68 -23.87 12.11
CA PHE A 145 -0.10 -23.61 13.31
C PHE A 145 -1.27 -22.64 13.14
N ASP A 146 -1.19 -21.66 12.22
CA ASP A 146 -2.33 -20.76 12.01
C ASP A 146 -3.46 -21.49 11.26
N HIS A 147 -4.70 -21.14 11.58
CA HIS A 147 -5.89 -21.76 10.98
C HIS A 147 -6.05 -21.37 9.50
N ALA A 148 -5.73 -20.12 9.18
CA ALA A 148 -5.77 -19.59 7.83
C ALA A 148 -4.68 -18.54 7.61
N ILE A 149 -4.35 -18.29 6.34
CA ILE A 149 -3.43 -17.23 5.89
C ILE A 149 -4.18 -16.31 4.94
N GLY A 150 -4.17 -15.01 5.27
CA GLY A 150 -4.62 -13.96 4.39
C GLY A 150 -3.49 -13.50 3.45
N TYR A 151 -3.81 -13.17 2.21
CA TYR A 151 -2.89 -12.57 1.25
C TYR A 151 -3.58 -11.40 0.54
N ILE A 152 -2.79 -10.37 0.19
CA ILE A 152 -3.36 -9.11 -0.32
C ILE A 152 -3.40 -9.00 -1.84
N SER A 153 -2.69 -9.87 -2.55
CA SER A 153 -2.62 -9.91 -4.02
C SER A 153 -2.27 -11.30 -4.52
N ASN A 154 -2.56 -11.61 -5.78
CA ASN A 154 -2.15 -12.87 -6.41
C ASN A 154 -0.62 -12.95 -6.52
N THR A 155 0.07 -11.83 -6.67
CA THR A 155 1.52 -11.73 -6.59
C THR A 155 2.03 -12.21 -5.22
N THR A 156 1.42 -11.75 -4.12
CA THR A 156 1.75 -12.22 -2.77
C THR A 156 1.49 -13.72 -2.60
N LEU A 157 0.39 -14.23 -3.18
CA LEU A 157 0.08 -15.66 -3.16
C LEU A 157 1.10 -16.48 -3.95
N ALA A 158 1.54 -16.00 -5.12
CA ALA A 158 2.57 -16.65 -5.92
C ALA A 158 3.91 -16.73 -5.17
N ASP A 159 4.32 -15.63 -4.54
CA ASP A 159 5.52 -15.59 -3.70
C ASP A 159 5.41 -16.51 -2.48
N LEU A 160 4.24 -16.58 -1.82
CA LEU A 160 3.98 -17.50 -0.72
C LEU A 160 4.20 -18.95 -1.15
N ASN A 161 3.73 -19.33 -2.33
CA ASN A 161 3.94 -20.66 -2.89
C ASN A 161 5.40 -20.91 -3.28
N LYS A 162 6.05 -19.91 -3.87
CA LYS A 162 7.46 -19.97 -4.26
C LYS A 162 8.39 -20.25 -3.07
N PHE A 163 8.23 -19.52 -1.98
CA PHE A 163 9.14 -19.58 -0.84
C PHE A 163 8.75 -20.61 0.22
N HIS A 164 7.47 -20.89 0.41
CA HIS A 164 6.98 -21.73 1.51
C HIS A 164 6.18 -22.96 1.08
N LYS A 165 5.91 -23.15 -0.21
CA LYS A 165 5.21 -24.33 -0.78
C LYS A 165 3.97 -24.70 0.05
N ILE A 166 3.05 -23.77 0.22
CA ILE A 166 1.83 -23.99 0.97
C ILE A 166 0.86 -24.76 0.10
N ASN A 167 0.39 -25.92 0.61
CA ASN A 167 -0.64 -26.70 -0.07
C ASN A 167 -2.03 -26.12 0.26
N PRO A 168 -2.78 -25.56 -0.71
CA PRO A 168 -4.12 -25.03 -0.49
C PRO A 168 -5.12 -26.07 0.06
N SER A 169 -4.88 -27.37 -0.18
CA SER A 169 -5.73 -28.45 0.36
C SER A 169 -5.59 -28.57 1.89
N ASN A 170 -4.44 -28.19 2.45
CA ASN A 170 -4.14 -28.35 3.88
C ASN A 170 -4.20 -27.02 4.66
N LYS A 171 -4.36 -25.89 3.99
CA LYS A 171 -4.37 -24.55 4.59
C LYS A 171 -5.40 -23.68 3.92
N LYS A 172 -6.28 -23.09 4.71
CA LYS A 172 -7.24 -22.09 4.21
C LYS A 172 -6.51 -20.81 3.83
N LEU A 173 -6.60 -20.44 2.57
CA LEU A 173 -6.05 -19.21 2.02
C LEU A 173 -7.20 -18.23 1.75
N LEU A 174 -7.05 -16.98 2.19
CA LEU A 174 -8.09 -15.97 2.07
C LEU A 174 -7.56 -14.73 1.37
N HIS A 175 -8.14 -14.38 0.23
CA HIS A 175 -7.82 -13.14 -0.47
C HIS A 175 -8.42 -11.95 0.25
N LEU A 176 -7.57 -11.11 0.81
CA LEU A 176 -7.90 -9.91 1.58
C LEU A 176 -7.23 -8.71 0.93
N GLN A 177 -7.66 -8.41 -0.29
CA GLN A 177 -7.02 -7.40 -1.15
C GLN A 177 -7.09 -5.99 -0.58
N ASN A 178 -6.15 -5.16 -1.02
CA ASN A 178 -6.21 -3.71 -0.82
C ASN A 178 -7.28 -3.08 -1.74
N GLY A 179 -7.36 -1.76 -1.66
CA GLY A 179 -8.20 -0.93 -2.51
C GLY A 179 -7.83 0.54 -2.31
N ILE A 180 -8.66 1.44 -2.80
CA ILE A 180 -8.49 2.87 -2.59
C ILE A 180 -8.85 3.22 -1.14
N PRO A 181 -7.94 3.87 -0.39
CA PRO A 181 -8.18 4.22 1.00
C PRO A 181 -9.37 5.17 1.21
N PHE A 182 -10.09 5.03 2.32
CA PHE A 182 -11.21 5.89 2.69
C PHE A 182 -10.85 7.38 2.69
N LYS A 183 -9.69 7.71 3.26
CA LYS A 183 -9.19 9.07 3.34
C LYS A 183 -9.03 9.72 1.95
N VAL A 184 -8.68 8.91 0.95
CA VAL A 184 -8.56 9.33 -0.45
C VAL A 184 -9.93 9.47 -1.09
N LYS A 185 -10.83 8.50 -0.88
CA LYS A 185 -12.22 8.55 -1.39
C LYS A 185 -13.04 9.71 -0.82
N ASN A 186 -12.76 10.11 0.41
CA ASN A 186 -13.44 11.22 1.08
C ASN A 186 -12.89 12.61 0.69
N TYR A 187 -11.80 12.66 -0.09
CA TYR A 187 -11.28 13.91 -0.63
C TYR A 187 -11.93 14.21 -1.99
N GLU A 188 -12.13 15.50 -2.29
CA GLU A 188 -12.75 15.94 -3.55
C GLU A 188 -11.91 15.48 -4.74
N ARG A 189 -12.51 14.68 -5.60
CA ARG A 189 -11.89 14.15 -6.80
C ARG A 189 -11.97 15.17 -7.93
N PRO A 190 -10.88 15.44 -8.68
CA PRO A 190 -10.94 16.40 -9.79
C PRO A 190 -11.91 15.92 -10.88
N SER A 191 -12.64 16.85 -11.49
CA SER A 191 -13.47 16.56 -12.66
C SER A 191 -12.58 16.14 -13.85
N ASP A 192 -13.19 15.57 -14.90
CA ASP A 192 -12.44 15.22 -16.12
C ASP A 192 -11.87 16.48 -16.80
N GLU A 193 -12.64 17.55 -16.82
CA GLU A 193 -12.20 18.82 -17.37
C GLU A 193 -11.00 19.39 -16.62
N GLN A 194 -11.08 19.48 -15.28
CA GLN A 194 -9.96 19.92 -14.44
C GLN A 194 -8.71 19.06 -14.66
N SER A 195 -8.91 17.74 -14.79
CA SER A 195 -7.82 16.81 -15.00
C SER A 195 -7.15 16.91 -16.37
N LEU A 196 -7.87 17.40 -17.39
CA LEU A 196 -7.32 17.65 -18.73
C LEU A 196 -6.68 19.02 -18.85
N GLU A 197 -7.16 20.00 -18.10
CA GLU A 197 -6.69 21.40 -18.17
C GLU A 197 -5.20 21.53 -17.86
N LYS A 198 -4.69 20.73 -16.90
CA LYS A 198 -3.25 20.77 -16.55
C LYS A 198 -2.34 20.40 -17.74
N TYR A 199 -2.80 19.58 -18.69
CA TYR A 199 -2.00 19.16 -19.86
C TYR A 199 -1.98 20.22 -20.99
N LYS A 200 -2.76 21.27 -20.90
CA LYS A 200 -2.69 22.41 -21.82
C LYS A 200 -1.51 23.34 -21.52
N LYS A 201 -0.99 23.28 -20.29
CA LYS A 201 0.20 24.01 -19.86
C LYS A 201 1.42 23.15 -20.04
N ARG A 202 2.55 23.76 -20.29
CA ARG A 202 3.83 23.07 -20.43
C ARG A 202 4.66 23.08 -19.13
N ASP A 203 4.02 23.27 -17.97
CA ASP A 203 4.61 23.11 -16.65
C ASP A 203 4.55 21.64 -16.23
N LEU A 204 5.56 20.86 -16.58
CA LEU A 204 5.59 19.42 -16.34
C LEU A 204 5.88 19.12 -14.86
N SER A 205 5.02 18.32 -14.23
CA SER A 205 5.17 17.91 -12.83
C SER A 205 5.11 16.40 -12.67
N PHE A 206 6.16 15.84 -12.09
CA PHE A 206 6.22 14.45 -11.63
C PHE A 206 6.06 14.39 -10.11
N LEU A 207 5.53 13.27 -9.62
CA LEU A 207 5.41 12.96 -8.19
C LEU A 207 5.94 11.55 -7.91
N VAL A 208 6.70 11.44 -6.82
CA VAL A 208 7.14 10.18 -6.22
C VAL A 208 6.66 10.14 -4.78
N VAL A 209 5.98 9.06 -4.40
CA VAL A 209 5.47 8.88 -3.03
C VAL A 209 5.95 7.55 -2.45
N GLY A 210 6.62 7.60 -1.32
CA GLY A 210 7.05 6.44 -0.58
C GLY A 210 8.45 6.53 0.00
N ARG A 211 8.96 5.39 0.50
CA ARG A 211 10.33 5.34 1.02
C ARG A 211 11.34 5.49 -0.11
N ILE A 212 12.33 6.35 0.09
CA ILE A 212 13.41 6.55 -0.85
C ILE A 212 14.43 5.42 -0.68
N ASN A 213 14.30 4.38 -1.48
CA ASN A 213 15.20 3.22 -1.44
C ASN A 213 15.23 2.48 -2.78
N LYS A 214 16.17 1.54 -2.91
CA LYS A 214 16.39 0.77 -4.13
C LYS A 214 15.20 -0.14 -4.51
N HIS A 215 14.45 -0.65 -3.53
CA HIS A 215 13.24 -1.45 -3.84
C HIS A 215 12.19 -0.64 -4.59
N LYS A 216 12.04 0.64 -4.21
CA LYS A 216 11.10 1.57 -4.85
C LYS A 216 11.63 2.14 -6.15
N GLY A 217 12.77 1.60 -6.65
CA GLY A 217 13.35 2.01 -7.92
C GLY A 217 13.84 3.45 -7.94
N PHE A 218 14.26 3.96 -6.77
CA PHE A 218 14.66 5.34 -6.67
C PHE A 218 15.86 5.67 -7.55
N ASP A 219 16.81 4.75 -7.66
CA ASP A 219 17.94 4.81 -8.59
C ASP A 219 17.48 4.91 -10.06
N ARG A 220 16.41 4.19 -10.45
CA ARG A 220 15.82 4.29 -11.80
C ARG A 220 15.17 5.65 -12.04
N ILE A 221 14.56 6.24 -11.01
CA ILE A 221 13.98 7.59 -11.10
C ILE A 221 15.07 8.63 -11.33
N LEU A 222 16.21 8.49 -10.63
CA LEU A 222 17.35 9.37 -10.83
C LEU A 222 17.93 9.24 -12.24
N GLU A 223 18.14 8.01 -12.71
CA GLU A 223 18.61 7.72 -14.06
C GLU A 223 17.67 8.31 -15.14
N PHE A 224 16.35 8.19 -14.93
CA PHE A 224 15.37 8.85 -15.80
C PHE A 224 15.52 10.38 -15.77
N CYS A 225 15.67 11.00 -14.59
CA CYS A 225 15.84 12.45 -14.49
C CYS A 225 17.13 12.92 -15.19
N GLU A 226 18.25 12.24 -14.96
CA GLU A 226 19.53 12.57 -15.62
C GLU A 226 19.46 12.42 -17.15
N TYR A 227 18.75 11.41 -17.61
CA TYR A 227 18.53 11.21 -19.05
C TYR A 227 17.64 12.31 -19.62
N PHE A 228 16.47 12.58 -18.99
CA PHE A 228 15.51 13.57 -19.48
C PHE A 228 16.09 14.98 -19.47
N ASP A 229 16.84 15.34 -18.43
CA ASP A 229 17.49 16.66 -18.29
C ASP A 229 18.44 17.00 -19.46
N LYS A 230 18.99 15.97 -20.10
CA LYS A 230 19.95 16.10 -21.23
C LYS A 230 19.29 15.97 -22.61
N THR A 231 18.00 15.63 -22.68
CA THR A 231 17.29 15.47 -23.95
C THR A 231 16.78 16.82 -24.47
N GLU A 232 16.70 16.99 -25.80
CA GLU A 232 16.08 18.18 -26.39
C GLU A 232 14.57 18.27 -26.05
N ASN A 233 13.94 17.15 -25.73
CA ASN A 233 12.52 17.07 -25.35
C ASN A 233 12.19 17.91 -24.13
N ILE A 234 13.13 18.12 -23.21
CA ILE A 234 12.88 18.95 -22.01
C ILE A 234 12.57 20.40 -22.40
N ASN A 235 13.12 20.88 -23.51
CA ASN A 235 12.91 22.25 -23.99
C ASN A 235 11.47 22.49 -24.52
N SER A 236 10.66 21.44 -24.66
CA SER A 236 9.24 21.58 -24.98
C SER A 236 8.37 21.97 -23.79
N PHE A 237 8.96 22.03 -22.60
CA PHE A 237 8.28 22.40 -21.35
C PHE A 237 8.83 23.73 -20.81
N ASP A 238 7.92 24.57 -20.29
CA ASP A 238 8.27 25.84 -19.65
C ASP A 238 8.97 25.65 -18.32
N SER A 239 8.58 24.59 -17.60
CA SER A 239 9.22 24.15 -16.37
C SER A 239 9.06 22.64 -16.17
N VAL A 240 10.02 22.00 -15.49
CA VAL A 240 9.95 20.60 -15.10
C VAL A 240 10.24 20.46 -13.61
N THR A 241 9.32 19.86 -12.87
CA THR A 241 9.45 19.65 -11.42
C THR A 241 9.27 18.18 -11.05
N LEU A 242 10.16 17.64 -10.23
CA LEU A 242 9.99 16.36 -9.55
C LEU A 242 9.71 16.60 -8.06
N ASN A 243 8.49 16.30 -7.64
CA ASN A 243 8.07 16.34 -6.24
C ASN A 243 8.34 14.98 -5.59
N ILE A 244 9.01 14.96 -4.44
CA ILE A 244 9.41 13.76 -3.73
C ILE A 244 8.84 13.81 -2.32
N VAL A 245 7.93 12.86 -2.05
CA VAL A 245 7.25 12.73 -0.75
C VAL A 245 7.66 11.41 -0.10
N GLY A 246 8.24 11.50 1.09
CA GLY A 246 8.65 10.35 1.87
C GLY A 246 9.85 10.62 2.76
N LYS A 247 10.15 9.66 3.62
CA LYS A 247 11.26 9.77 4.55
C LYS A 247 12.60 9.64 3.79
N GLN A 248 13.44 10.64 3.95
CA GLN A 248 14.81 10.66 3.44
C GLN A 248 15.77 10.09 4.49
N THR A 249 16.90 9.60 4.02
CA THR A 249 18.09 9.29 4.80
C THR A 249 19.21 10.27 4.42
N ASP A 250 20.24 10.37 5.23
CA ASP A 250 21.41 11.21 4.91
C ASP A 250 22.07 10.78 3.59
N GLU A 251 22.13 9.46 3.34
CA GLU A 251 22.64 8.87 2.10
C GLU A 251 21.81 9.33 0.87
N THR A 252 20.49 9.23 0.96
CA THR A 252 19.62 9.66 -0.14
C THR A 252 19.67 11.16 -0.37
N THR A 253 19.78 11.95 0.69
CA THR A 253 19.95 13.41 0.59
C THR A 253 21.25 13.76 -0.12
N GLN A 254 22.33 13.02 0.12
CA GLN A 254 23.62 13.25 -0.55
C GLN A 254 23.54 12.88 -2.04
N ILE A 255 22.95 11.76 -2.39
CA ILE A 255 22.75 11.35 -3.79
C ILE A 255 22.07 12.46 -4.59
N PHE A 256 21.05 13.10 -4.02
CA PHE A 256 20.36 14.22 -4.71
C PHE A 256 21.20 15.49 -4.84
N LYS A 257 22.03 15.79 -3.83
CA LYS A 257 22.93 16.95 -3.92
C LYS A 257 24.01 16.77 -4.99
N ASP A 258 24.39 15.53 -5.23
CA ASP A 258 25.40 15.17 -6.23
C ASP A 258 24.83 15.18 -7.67
N LEU A 259 23.49 15.18 -7.81
CA LEU A 259 22.83 15.32 -9.10
C LEU A 259 22.97 16.76 -9.64
N ASN A 260 23.60 16.88 -10.80
CA ASN A 260 23.72 18.15 -11.49
C ASN A 260 22.65 18.26 -12.59
N LEU A 261 21.39 18.50 -12.19
CA LEU A 261 20.26 18.72 -13.10
C LEU A 261 20.18 20.23 -13.41
N GLN A 262 20.04 20.59 -14.67
CA GLN A 262 20.01 21.99 -15.14
C GLN A 262 18.57 22.47 -15.35
N ASN A 263 17.69 21.58 -15.80
CA ASN A 263 16.34 21.90 -16.26
C ASN A 263 15.24 21.29 -15.37
N ILE A 264 15.58 20.36 -14.47
CA ILE A 264 14.64 19.71 -13.57
C ILE A 264 14.79 20.23 -12.14
N LYS A 265 13.75 20.83 -11.60
CA LYS A 265 13.66 21.25 -10.20
C LYS A 265 13.27 20.06 -9.32
N LEU A 266 14.10 19.72 -8.34
CA LEU A 266 13.77 18.73 -7.30
C LEU A 266 13.15 19.42 -6.09
N VAL A 267 12.00 18.94 -5.63
CA VAL A 267 11.29 19.46 -4.46
C VAL A 267 11.02 18.33 -3.47
N PHE A 268 11.68 18.41 -2.32
CA PHE A 268 11.55 17.43 -1.24
C PHE A 268 10.55 17.91 -0.20
N HIS A 269 9.51 17.14 0.02
CA HIS A 269 8.44 17.48 0.95
C HIS A 269 8.57 16.77 2.31
N GLY A 270 9.43 15.75 2.42
CA GLY A 270 9.47 14.91 3.60
C GLY A 270 8.18 14.09 3.75
N PHE A 271 7.74 13.88 4.98
CA PHE A 271 6.46 13.24 5.27
C PHE A 271 5.36 14.31 5.25
N LEU A 272 4.29 14.06 4.49
CA LEU A 272 3.14 14.95 4.38
C LEU A 272 1.89 14.33 5.03
N SER A 273 1.00 15.19 5.49
CA SER A 273 -0.38 14.81 5.80
C SER A 273 -1.16 14.48 4.52
N ASP A 274 -2.32 13.84 4.66
CA ASP A 274 -3.15 13.55 3.48
C ASP A 274 -3.70 14.84 2.84
N GLU A 275 -4.00 15.86 3.66
CA GLU A 275 -4.44 17.18 3.21
C GLU A 275 -3.40 17.87 2.33
N ASP A 276 -2.10 17.64 2.61
CA ASP A 276 -0.99 18.20 1.84
C ASP A 276 -0.59 17.32 0.64
N LEU A 277 -0.71 15.99 0.77
CA LEU A 277 -0.35 15.03 -0.28
C LEU A 277 -1.37 14.99 -1.42
N ASN A 278 -2.68 15.00 -1.10
CA ASN A 278 -3.72 14.88 -2.11
C ASN A 278 -3.68 16.01 -3.17
N PRO A 279 -3.43 17.29 -2.81
CA PRO A 279 -3.20 18.35 -3.79
C PRO A 279 -2.00 18.10 -4.71
N LEU A 280 -0.94 17.44 -4.22
CA LEU A 280 0.21 17.09 -5.06
C LEU A 280 -0.16 16.03 -6.10
N TYR A 281 -0.92 15.00 -5.72
CA TYR A 281 -1.46 14.04 -6.70
C TYR A 281 -2.29 14.74 -7.78
N ILE A 282 -3.20 15.64 -7.38
CA ILE A 282 -4.09 16.37 -8.32
C ILE A 282 -3.28 17.23 -9.30
N LYS A 283 -2.26 17.94 -8.81
CA LYS A 283 -1.42 18.84 -9.61
C LYS A 283 -0.42 18.11 -10.51
N SER A 284 0.03 16.92 -10.11
CA SER A 284 1.03 16.18 -10.85
C SER A 284 0.46 15.60 -12.14
N HIS A 285 1.19 15.73 -13.25
CA HIS A 285 0.86 15.11 -14.52
C HIS A 285 1.08 13.61 -14.45
N PHE A 286 2.23 13.22 -13.88
CA PHE A 286 2.66 11.84 -13.78
C PHE A 286 3.06 11.48 -12.36
N CYS A 287 2.78 10.24 -11.95
CA CYS A 287 3.33 9.65 -10.75
C CYS A 287 4.26 8.50 -11.12
N LEU A 288 5.49 8.52 -10.60
CA LEU A 288 6.53 7.55 -10.95
C LEU A 288 6.53 6.38 -9.96
N PHE A 289 6.33 5.16 -10.47
CA PHE A 289 6.34 3.89 -9.73
C PHE A 289 7.29 2.90 -10.39
N LEU A 290 8.59 3.24 -10.42
CA LEU A 290 9.63 2.40 -11.04
C LEU A 290 10.17 1.34 -10.07
N SER A 291 9.30 0.86 -9.19
CA SER A 291 9.61 -0.12 -8.14
C SER A 291 10.08 -1.45 -8.72
N ARG A 292 10.96 -2.14 -7.99
CA ARG A 292 11.37 -3.52 -8.28
C ARG A 292 10.48 -4.55 -7.61
N ASN A 293 9.79 -4.14 -6.56
CA ASN A 293 8.86 -4.99 -5.83
C ASN A 293 7.84 -4.16 -5.05
N GLU A 294 6.61 -4.63 -5.05
CA GLU A 294 5.51 -4.09 -4.27
C GLU A 294 4.62 -5.24 -3.79
N GLY A 295 4.03 -5.08 -2.60
CA GLY A 295 2.96 -5.97 -2.15
C GLY A 295 1.64 -5.66 -2.85
N TYR A 296 1.37 -4.37 -3.06
CA TYR A 296 0.19 -3.87 -3.78
C TYR A 296 0.49 -2.56 -4.53
N GLY A 297 0.96 -1.52 -3.84
CA GLY A 297 1.16 -0.20 -4.44
C GLY A 297 0.01 0.77 -4.16
N ILE A 298 -0.31 0.97 -2.88
CA ILE A 298 -1.37 1.92 -2.46
C ILE A 298 -1.19 3.29 -3.12
N PRO A 299 0.02 3.91 -3.18
CA PRO A 299 0.21 5.19 -3.86
C PRO A 299 -0.14 5.17 -5.35
N LEU A 300 -0.05 4.01 -6.03
CA LEU A 300 -0.47 3.87 -7.43
C LEU A 300 -2.00 4.08 -7.57
N VAL A 301 -2.78 3.42 -6.73
CA VAL A 301 -4.25 3.57 -6.79
C VAL A 301 -4.71 4.94 -6.29
N GLU A 302 -3.97 5.58 -5.38
CA GLU A 302 -4.19 6.96 -4.98
C GLU A 302 -3.95 7.93 -6.16
N ALA A 303 -2.82 7.79 -6.87
CA ALA A 303 -2.51 8.60 -8.05
C ALA A 303 -3.60 8.48 -9.13
N MET A 304 -4.06 7.27 -9.40
CA MET A 304 -5.13 7.01 -10.35
C MET A 304 -6.47 7.62 -9.90
N TRP A 305 -6.80 7.54 -8.61
CA TRP A 305 -7.99 8.19 -8.07
C TRP A 305 -7.99 9.69 -8.35
N PHE A 306 -6.83 10.35 -8.16
CA PHE A 306 -6.67 11.77 -8.41
C PHE A 306 -6.36 12.11 -9.87
N LYS A 307 -6.54 11.15 -10.79
CA LYS A 307 -6.37 11.34 -12.24
C LYS A 307 -4.96 11.79 -12.68
N SER A 308 -3.93 11.47 -11.89
CA SER A 308 -2.55 11.49 -12.34
C SER A 308 -2.26 10.26 -13.20
N ILE A 309 -1.44 10.38 -14.23
CA ILE A 309 -1.04 9.26 -15.08
C ILE A 309 0.15 8.54 -14.44
N PRO A 310 0.02 7.24 -14.11
CA PRO A 310 1.12 6.48 -13.55
C PRO A 310 2.15 6.10 -14.62
N ILE A 311 3.43 6.21 -14.29
CA ILE A 311 4.55 5.63 -15.02
C ILE A 311 5.07 4.48 -14.17
N ILE A 312 4.88 3.25 -14.63
CA ILE A 312 5.08 2.04 -13.86
C ILE A 312 6.15 1.13 -14.43
N SER A 313 6.90 0.45 -13.56
CA SER A 313 7.81 -0.62 -13.95
C SER A 313 7.05 -1.91 -14.33
N ASN A 314 7.74 -2.80 -15.04
CA ASN A 314 7.21 -4.11 -15.42
C ASN A 314 7.41 -5.12 -14.27
N ILE A 315 6.47 -5.14 -13.32
CA ILE A 315 6.45 -6.10 -12.20
C ILE A 315 5.05 -6.71 -12.03
N SER A 316 5.00 -7.93 -11.53
CA SER A 316 3.78 -8.76 -11.48
C SER A 316 2.59 -8.09 -10.81
N ILE A 317 2.79 -7.31 -9.75
CA ILE A 317 1.68 -6.63 -9.07
C ILE A 317 1.09 -5.50 -9.94
N PHE A 318 1.91 -4.83 -10.74
CA PHE A 318 1.39 -3.82 -11.66
C PHE A 318 0.69 -4.45 -12.87
N ASP A 319 1.03 -5.71 -13.23
CA ASP A 319 0.23 -6.50 -14.18
C ASP A 319 -1.14 -6.86 -13.60
N GLU A 320 -1.19 -7.17 -12.29
CA GLU A 320 -2.44 -7.50 -11.60
C GLU A 320 -3.39 -6.29 -11.52
N ILE A 321 -2.87 -5.09 -11.25
CA ILE A 321 -3.68 -3.87 -11.09
C ILE A 321 -3.99 -3.22 -12.44
N MET A 322 -2.98 -3.01 -13.28
CA MET A 322 -3.05 -2.21 -14.51
C MET A 322 -3.29 -3.03 -15.77
N THR A 323 -3.39 -4.35 -15.66
CA THR A 323 -3.41 -5.30 -16.79
C THR A 323 -2.21 -5.20 -17.74
N ASN A 324 -2.08 -6.12 -18.69
CA ASN A 324 -0.97 -6.13 -19.65
C ASN A 324 -1.08 -5.06 -20.76
N GLU A 325 -2.23 -4.39 -20.85
CA GLU A 325 -2.50 -3.39 -21.90
C GLU A 325 -1.90 -2.02 -21.60
N TYR A 326 -1.61 -1.73 -20.30
CA TYR A 326 -1.03 -0.47 -19.90
C TYR A 326 0.48 -0.43 -20.15
N PRO A 327 1.05 0.68 -20.63
CA PRO A 327 2.49 0.81 -20.85
C PRO A 327 3.30 0.60 -19.56
N LYS A 328 4.30 -0.27 -19.64
CA LYS A 328 5.21 -0.58 -18.53
C LYS A 328 6.65 -0.44 -19.01
N PHE A 329 7.52 -0.01 -18.12
CA PHE A 329 8.90 0.32 -18.43
C PHE A 329 9.84 -0.64 -17.72
N ASP A 330 10.63 -1.39 -18.49
CA ASP A 330 11.55 -2.43 -18.01
C ASP A 330 13.00 -1.93 -18.08
N ASP A 331 13.78 -2.17 -17.02
CA ASP A 331 15.20 -1.84 -16.95
C ASP A 331 16.12 -2.66 -17.91
N LYS A 332 15.56 -3.66 -18.57
CA LYS A 332 16.26 -4.44 -19.60
C LYS A 332 16.30 -3.77 -20.98
N THR A 333 15.54 -2.70 -21.14
CA THR A 333 15.43 -1.92 -22.38
C THR A 333 15.82 -0.46 -22.10
N ASN A 334 15.91 0.38 -23.14
CA ASN A 334 16.10 1.82 -22.98
C ASN A 334 14.85 2.47 -22.35
N TYR A 335 14.50 2.07 -21.12
CA TYR A 335 13.28 2.49 -20.45
C TYR A 335 13.19 4.02 -20.26
N THR A 336 14.32 4.70 -20.08
CA THR A 336 14.38 6.15 -19.91
C THR A 336 13.89 6.87 -21.16
N SER A 337 14.36 6.47 -22.36
CA SER A 337 13.85 7.03 -23.63
C SER A 337 12.40 6.69 -23.86
N SER A 338 11.97 5.48 -23.54
CA SER A 338 10.57 5.06 -23.69
C SER A 338 9.63 5.84 -22.75
N ILE A 339 10.08 6.19 -21.55
CA ILE A 339 9.33 7.08 -20.65
C ILE A 339 9.21 8.49 -21.27
N VAL A 340 10.30 9.04 -21.82
CA VAL A 340 10.27 10.37 -22.47
C VAL A 340 9.32 10.36 -23.66
N GLU A 341 9.35 9.35 -24.49
CA GLU A 341 8.42 9.18 -25.61
C GLU A 341 6.96 9.12 -25.14
N PHE A 342 6.70 8.37 -24.07
CA PHE A 342 5.37 8.29 -23.47
C PHE A 342 4.90 9.65 -22.92
N VAL A 343 5.76 10.38 -22.22
CA VAL A 343 5.46 11.73 -21.71
C VAL A 343 5.10 12.67 -22.84
N ASN A 344 5.92 12.73 -23.89
CA ASN A 344 5.66 13.59 -25.04
C ASN A 344 4.34 13.23 -25.74
N LYS A 345 4.10 11.93 -25.95
CA LYS A 345 2.86 11.47 -26.58
C LYS A 345 1.60 11.86 -25.79
N ILE A 346 1.67 11.85 -24.46
CA ILE A 346 0.58 12.32 -23.60
C ILE A 346 0.29 13.80 -23.79
N PHE A 347 1.31 14.63 -24.00
CA PHE A 347 1.15 16.07 -24.21
C PHE A 347 0.79 16.45 -25.65
N ASP A 348 1.26 15.71 -26.63
CA ASP A 348 1.13 16.05 -28.05
C ASP A 348 -0.11 15.42 -28.70
N ASP A 349 -0.66 14.34 -28.13
CA ASP A 349 -1.85 13.64 -28.63
C ASP A 349 -2.97 13.60 -27.59
N ILE A 350 -3.90 14.53 -27.69
CA ILE A 350 -5.06 14.65 -26.81
C ILE A 350 -5.95 13.39 -26.85
N THR A 351 -6.01 12.70 -27.99
CA THR A 351 -6.80 11.47 -28.14
C THR A 351 -6.15 10.33 -27.35
N TYR A 352 -4.83 10.24 -27.42
CA TYR A 352 -4.05 9.27 -26.65
C TYR A 352 -4.17 9.55 -25.14
N LEU A 353 -4.05 10.82 -24.71
CA LEU A 353 -4.27 11.23 -23.32
C LEU A 353 -5.64 10.79 -22.81
N LYS A 354 -6.72 11.08 -23.57
CA LYS A 354 -8.08 10.70 -23.18
C LYS A 354 -8.22 9.18 -23.05
N LYS A 355 -7.69 8.42 -24.01
CA LYS A 355 -7.70 6.95 -23.96
C LYS A 355 -7.00 6.40 -22.72
N GLN A 356 -5.85 6.97 -22.33
CA GLN A 356 -5.15 6.55 -21.10
C GLN A 356 -5.97 6.87 -19.85
N LYS A 357 -6.62 8.03 -19.79
CA LYS A 357 -7.48 8.41 -18.66
C LYS A 357 -8.72 7.53 -18.53
N GLU A 358 -9.38 7.23 -19.63
CA GLU A 358 -10.52 6.29 -19.67
C GLU A 358 -10.11 4.91 -19.18
N PHE A 359 -8.96 4.41 -19.62
CA PHE A 359 -8.41 3.14 -19.15
C PHE A 359 -8.17 3.15 -17.64
N ILE A 360 -7.48 4.18 -17.13
CA ILE A 360 -7.24 4.35 -15.69
C ILE A 360 -8.55 4.39 -14.91
N GLU A 361 -9.58 5.06 -15.44
CA GLU A 361 -10.91 5.13 -14.80
C GLU A 361 -11.54 3.75 -14.62
N THR A 362 -11.42 2.86 -15.61
CA THR A 362 -11.94 1.48 -15.48
C THR A 362 -11.25 0.71 -14.34
N ILE A 363 -9.94 0.93 -14.15
CA ILE A 363 -9.20 0.34 -13.04
C ILE A 363 -9.67 0.90 -11.70
N VAL A 364 -9.82 2.23 -11.61
CA VAL A 364 -10.29 2.92 -10.41
C VAL A 364 -11.66 2.39 -9.95
N LEU A 365 -12.59 2.16 -10.88
CA LEU A 365 -13.91 1.61 -10.57
C LEU A 365 -13.83 0.19 -9.97
N ASN A 366 -12.87 -0.61 -10.37
CA ASN A 366 -12.63 -1.93 -9.78
C ASN A 366 -11.97 -1.84 -8.40
N GLU A 367 -10.97 -0.97 -8.26
CA GLU A 367 -10.16 -0.85 -7.05
C GLU A 367 -10.88 -0.13 -5.89
N GLN A 368 -11.85 0.73 -6.19
CA GLN A 368 -12.62 1.43 -5.14
C GLN A 368 -13.38 0.50 -4.20
N THR A 369 -13.70 -0.73 -4.62
CA THR A 369 -14.40 -1.75 -3.82
C THR A 369 -13.47 -2.79 -3.20
N GLY A 370 -12.14 -2.62 -3.32
CA GLY A 370 -11.15 -3.61 -2.86
C GLY A 370 -11.30 -3.98 -1.38
N TYR A 371 -11.28 -3.00 -0.49
CA TYR A 371 -11.44 -3.23 0.94
C TYR A 371 -12.82 -3.78 1.31
N GLU A 372 -13.89 -3.37 0.60
CA GLU A 372 -15.23 -3.92 0.79
C GLU A 372 -15.27 -5.42 0.45
N LYS A 373 -14.67 -5.82 -0.67
CA LYS A 373 -14.54 -7.23 -1.07
C LYS A 373 -13.73 -8.02 -0.04
N ALA A 374 -12.61 -7.46 0.45
CA ALA A 374 -11.79 -8.08 1.48
C ALA A 374 -12.58 -8.29 2.79
N ALA A 375 -13.32 -7.29 3.25
CA ALA A 375 -14.16 -7.38 4.44
C ALA A 375 -15.28 -8.42 4.26
N LYS A 376 -15.96 -8.46 3.09
CA LYS A 376 -16.95 -9.50 2.77
C LYS A 376 -16.36 -10.90 2.82
N ASN A 377 -15.15 -11.09 2.30
CA ASN A 377 -14.47 -12.37 2.36
C ASN A 377 -14.14 -12.77 3.81
N LEU A 378 -13.70 -11.81 4.64
CA LEU A 378 -13.43 -12.05 6.06
C LEU A 378 -14.70 -12.43 6.82
N VAL A 379 -15.81 -11.71 6.61
CA VAL A 379 -17.12 -12.01 7.23
C VAL A 379 -17.60 -13.41 6.82
N LYS A 380 -17.62 -13.74 5.54
CA LYS A 380 -17.98 -15.08 5.04
C LYS A 380 -17.10 -16.19 5.62
N PHE A 381 -15.81 -15.88 5.85
CA PHE A 381 -14.90 -16.83 6.49
C PHE A 381 -15.28 -17.03 7.98
N ILE A 382 -15.60 -15.96 8.70
CA ILE A 382 -16.05 -16.01 10.10
C ILE A 382 -17.35 -16.78 10.23
N GLU A 383 -18.32 -16.59 9.35
CA GLU A 383 -19.60 -17.31 9.35
C GLU A 383 -19.44 -18.83 9.25
N LYS A 384 -18.38 -19.31 8.58
CA LYS A 384 -18.08 -20.73 8.37
C LYS A 384 -17.22 -21.37 9.48
N LEU A 385 -16.83 -20.60 10.50
CA LEU A 385 -16.03 -21.10 11.63
C LEU A 385 -16.90 -21.85 12.66
#